data_04edf8e22d72d6ceb41bdb3460f9eeff
#
_entry.id   04edf8e22d72d6ceb41bdb3460f9eeff
#
_cell.length_a   1.000
_cell.length_b   1.000
_cell.length_c   1.000
_cell.angle_alpha   90.00
_cell.angle_beta   90.00
_cell.angle_gamma   90.00
#
_symmetry.space_group_name_H-M   'P 1'
#
loop_
_entity.id
_entity.type
_entity.pdbx_description
1 polymer ?
#
loop_
_entity_poly.entity_id
_entity_poly.type
_entity_poly.pdbx_seq_one_letter_code
_entity_poly.pdbx_strand_id
1 'polypeptide(L)'
;VILCLIFEILIVAFFTGKEDGSEACILLSQAGKVLLLEHKDFGFYLSIVMFATAMIKLFGCKKKIFKVEVFSIFLLFVISMGIFYQGKTGGELTYTHGANVQQHSDGMDCLEEQAAEEAEE
;
A
#
# COMPACT_ATOMS: atom_id res chain seq x y z
N VAL A 1 -3.46 5.15 -23.13
CA VAL A 1 -3.46 6.40 -22.34
C VAL A 1 -3.74 6.08 -20.86
N ILE A 2 -4.89 5.47 -20.52
CA ILE A 2 -5.27 5.16 -19.11
C ILE A 2 -4.22 4.29 -18.40
N LEU A 3 -3.67 3.28 -19.04
CA LEU A 3 -2.63 2.40 -18.47
C LEU A 3 -1.32 3.15 -18.18
N CYS A 4 -0.96 4.12 -19.01
CA CYS A 4 0.21 4.96 -18.75
C CYS A 4 -0.01 5.87 -17.55
N LEU A 5 -1.20 6.48 -17.42
CA LEU A 5 -1.55 7.31 -16.27
C LEU A 5 -1.55 6.51 -14.96
N ILE A 6 -2.11 5.30 -14.96
CA ILE A 6 -2.08 4.41 -13.79
C ILE A 6 -0.63 4.07 -13.41
N PHE A 7 0.22 3.82 -14.38
CA PHE A 7 1.62 3.52 -14.15
C PHE A 7 2.40 4.71 -13.55
N GLU A 8 2.16 5.92 -14.04
CA GLU A 8 2.75 7.15 -13.48
C GLU A 8 2.32 7.37 -12.03
N ILE A 9 1.04 7.20 -11.73
CA ILE A 9 0.49 7.30 -10.36
C ILE A 9 1.15 6.27 -9.43
N LEU A 10 1.35 5.03 -9.90
CA LEU A 10 2.01 3.98 -9.12
C LEU A 10 3.48 4.28 -8.82
N ILE A 11 4.20 4.85 -9.78
CA ILE A 11 5.59 5.27 -9.56
C ILE A 11 5.64 6.34 -8.46
N VAL A 12 4.80 7.37 -8.58
CA VAL A 12 4.73 8.44 -7.58
C VAL A 12 4.37 7.86 -6.20
N ALA A 13 3.33 7.02 -6.13
CA ALA A 13 2.91 6.38 -4.88
C ALA A 13 4.01 5.49 -4.26
N PHE A 14 4.81 4.82 -5.08
CA PHE A 14 5.93 4.01 -4.60
C PHE A 14 7.04 4.88 -3.97
N PHE A 15 7.41 5.98 -4.62
CA PHE A 15 8.46 6.87 -4.11
C PHE A 15 8.01 7.60 -2.84
N THR A 16 6.81 8.16 -2.82
CA THR A 16 6.27 8.83 -1.63
C THR A 16 6.08 7.85 -0.48
N GLY A 17 5.53 6.67 -0.74
CA GLY A 17 5.35 5.63 0.27
C GLY A 17 6.67 5.09 0.85
N LYS A 18 7.77 5.16 0.10
CA LYS A 18 9.10 4.79 0.60
C LYS A 18 9.61 5.79 1.63
N GLU A 19 9.43 7.09 1.40
CA GLU A 19 9.82 8.15 2.34
C GLU A 19 8.96 8.08 3.60
N ASP A 20 7.64 8.10 3.45
CA ASP A 20 6.69 8.01 4.56
C ASP A 20 6.89 6.73 5.40
N GLY A 21 7.17 5.60 4.74
CA GLY A 21 7.42 4.32 5.39
C GLY A 21 8.71 4.32 6.22
N SER A 22 9.76 5.05 5.82
CA SER A 22 10.99 5.16 6.59
C SER A 22 10.81 5.98 7.86
N GLU A 23 10.02 7.03 7.81
CA GLU A 23 9.68 7.86 8.97
C GLU A 23 8.74 7.12 9.93
N ALA A 24 7.70 6.47 9.40
CA ALA A 24 6.77 5.69 10.20
C ALA A 24 7.44 4.51 10.93
N CYS A 25 8.46 3.90 10.34
CA CYS A 25 9.15 2.74 10.91
C CYS A 25 9.74 3.01 12.31
N ILE A 26 10.18 4.24 12.58
CA ILE A 26 10.78 4.63 13.87
C ILE A 26 9.72 4.59 14.98
N LEU A 27 8.48 4.90 14.66
CA LEU A 27 7.36 5.05 15.60
C LEU A 27 6.54 3.78 15.78
N LEU A 28 6.68 2.81 14.86
CA LEU A 28 5.92 1.59 14.88
C LEU A 28 6.40 0.58 15.94
N SER A 29 5.46 -0.16 16.51
CA SER A 29 5.73 -1.35 17.31
C SER A 29 6.46 -2.41 16.47
N GLN A 30 7.06 -3.40 17.12
CA GLN A 30 7.77 -4.49 16.42
C GLN A 30 6.87 -5.23 15.42
N ALA A 31 5.61 -5.48 15.78
CA ALA A 31 4.63 -6.09 14.88
C ALA A 31 4.31 -5.19 13.68
N GLY A 32 4.15 -3.88 13.90
CA GLY A 32 3.92 -2.91 12.84
C GLY A 32 5.10 -2.79 11.87
N LYS A 33 6.34 -2.91 12.35
CA LYS A 33 7.56 -2.92 11.51
C LYS A 33 7.60 -4.12 10.58
N VAL A 34 7.25 -5.31 11.08
CA VAL A 34 7.18 -6.53 10.25
C VAL A 34 6.11 -6.37 9.17
N LEU A 35 4.92 -5.91 9.55
CA LEU A 35 3.83 -5.68 8.59
C LEU A 35 4.19 -4.61 7.54
N LEU A 36 4.91 -3.56 7.94
CA LEU A 36 5.40 -2.51 7.02
C LEU A 36 6.37 -3.08 5.98
N LEU A 37 7.30 -3.96 6.40
CA LEU A 37 8.23 -4.61 5.47
C LEU A 37 7.49 -5.53 4.49
N GLU A 38 6.56 -6.35 4.98
CA GLU A 38 5.74 -7.21 4.12
C GLU A 38 4.90 -6.39 3.13
N HIS A 39 4.27 -5.32 3.58
CA HIS A 39 3.50 -4.40 2.74
C HIS A 39 4.36 -3.78 1.64
N LYS A 40 5.55 -3.30 1.99
CA LYS A 40 6.52 -2.71 1.05
C LYS A 40 6.98 -3.71 0.00
N ASP A 41 7.40 -4.90 0.42
CA ASP A 41 7.93 -5.93 -0.47
C ASP A 41 6.84 -6.46 -1.42
N PHE A 42 5.65 -6.71 -0.89
CA PHE A 42 4.51 -7.11 -1.71
C PHE A 42 4.11 -6.02 -2.72
N GLY A 43 4.08 -4.75 -2.29
CA GLY A 43 3.83 -3.59 -3.17
C GLY A 43 4.86 -3.47 -4.30
N PHE A 44 6.13 -3.73 -4.01
CA PHE A 44 7.19 -3.74 -5.00
C PHE A 44 7.00 -4.85 -6.05
N TYR A 45 6.75 -6.08 -5.63
CA TYR A 45 6.48 -7.19 -6.56
C TYR A 45 5.21 -6.96 -7.38
N LEU A 46 4.15 -6.45 -6.76
CA LEU A 46 2.90 -6.11 -7.44
C LEU A 46 3.12 -5.06 -8.54
N SER A 47 3.96 -4.06 -8.28
CA SER A 47 4.33 -3.03 -9.25
C SER A 47 5.09 -3.60 -10.45
N ILE A 48 6.01 -4.55 -10.23
CA ILE A 48 6.73 -5.24 -11.31
C ILE A 48 5.77 -6.04 -12.19
N VAL A 49 4.87 -6.83 -11.57
CA VAL A 49 3.88 -7.64 -12.30
C VAL A 49 2.94 -6.75 -13.10
N MET A 50 2.54 -5.61 -12.54
CA MET A 50 1.69 -4.64 -13.22
C MET A 50 2.39 -4.01 -14.43
N PHE A 51 3.66 -3.65 -14.30
CA PHE A 51 4.47 -3.14 -15.41
C PHE A 51 4.60 -4.18 -16.54
N ALA A 52 4.93 -5.43 -16.19
CA ALA A 52 5.02 -6.52 -17.16
C ALA A 52 3.68 -6.75 -17.88
N THR A 53 2.56 -6.72 -17.15
CA THR A 53 1.21 -6.86 -17.72
C THR A 53 0.88 -5.72 -18.67
N ALA A 54 1.26 -4.48 -18.34
CA ALA A 54 1.09 -3.33 -19.21
C ALA A 54 1.87 -3.50 -20.54
N MET A 55 3.11 -3.98 -20.46
CA MET A 55 3.92 -4.26 -21.65
C MET A 55 3.32 -5.39 -22.52
N ILE A 56 2.84 -6.47 -21.90
CA ILE A 56 2.15 -7.56 -22.61
C ILE A 56 0.89 -7.04 -23.30
N LYS A 57 0.10 -6.20 -22.62
CA LYS A 57 -1.11 -5.58 -23.19
C LYS A 57 -0.81 -4.70 -24.38
N LEU A 58 0.20 -3.83 -24.28
CA LEU A 58 0.65 -2.97 -25.36
C LEU A 58 1.12 -3.78 -26.59
N PHE A 59 1.86 -4.86 -26.34
CA PHE A 59 2.32 -5.76 -27.38
C PHE A 59 1.14 -6.45 -28.08
N GLY A 60 0.20 -6.98 -27.31
CA GLY A 60 -1.03 -7.63 -27.82
C GLY A 60 -1.87 -6.71 -28.69
N CYS A 61 -2.10 -5.47 -28.22
CA CYS A 61 -2.81 -4.44 -28.97
C CYS A 61 -2.09 -4.09 -30.28
N LYS A 62 -0.76 -3.90 -30.23
CA LYS A 62 0.03 -3.52 -31.42
C LYS A 62 0.07 -4.61 -32.48
N LYS A 63 0.12 -5.87 -32.06
CA LYS A 63 0.15 -7.05 -32.95
C LYS A 63 -1.25 -7.62 -33.26
N LYS A 64 -2.31 -7.10 -32.63
CA LYS A 64 -3.70 -7.59 -32.77
C LYS A 64 -3.83 -9.09 -32.45
N ILE A 65 -3.13 -9.56 -31.42
CA ILE A 65 -3.14 -10.97 -31.00
C ILE A 65 -4.19 -11.17 -29.91
N PHE A 66 -5.37 -11.64 -30.27
CA PHE A 66 -6.50 -11.82 -29.35
C PHE A 66 -6.17 -12.67 -28.10
N LYS A 67 -5.38 -13.75 -28.24
CA LYS A 67 -4.97 -14.59 -27.11
C LYS A 67 -4.15 -13.83 -26.07
N VAL A 68 -3.29 -12.93 -26.51
CA VAL A 68 -2.46 -12.08 -25.63
C VAL A 68 -3.33 -11.04 -24.92
N GLU A 69 -4.35 -10.52 -25.59
CA GLU A 69 -5.29 -9.60 -24.96
C GLU A 69 -6.12 -10.28 -23.85
N VAL A 70 -6.65 -11.46 -24.12
CA VAL A 70 -7.40 -12.25 -23.12
C VAL A 70 -6.50 -12.61 -21.94
N PHE A 71 -5.27 -13.03 -22.18
CA PHE A 71 -4.31 -13.32 -21.12
C PHE A 71 -3.99 -12.11 -20.26
N SER A 72 -3.82 -10.93 -20.88
CA SER A 72 -3.59 -9.69 -20.11
C SER A 72 -4.80 -9.27 -19.27
N ILE A 73 -6.03 -9.54 -19.70
CA ILE A 73 -7.23 -9.31 -18.89
C ILE A 73 -7.24 -10.23 -17.66
N PHE A 74 -6.89 -11.50 -17.84
CA PHE A 74 -6.75 -12.44 -16.71
C PHE A 74 -5.70 -11.96 -15.70
N LEU A 75 -4.54 -11.51 -16.19
CA LEU A 75 -3.49 -10.94 -15.31
C LEU A 75 -3.98 -9.70 -14.56
N LEU A 76 -4.74 -8.82 -15.20
CA LEU A 76 -5.33 -7.64 -14.55
C LEU A 76 -6.30 -8.03 -13.43
N PHE A 77 -7.07 -9.12 -13.62
CA PHE A 77 -7.94 -9.63 -12.57
C PHE A 77 -7.14 -10.11 -11.35
N VAL A 78 -6.06 -10.87 -11.57
CA VAL A 78 -5.16 -11.32 -10.50
C VAL A 78 -4.51 -10.13 -9.77
N ILE A 79 -4.05 -9.13 -10.52
CA ILE A 79 -3.48 -7.90 -9.96
C ILE A 79 -4.51 -7.15 -9.10
N SER A 80 -5.78 -7.09 -9.54
CA SER A 80 -6.84 -6.46 -8.75
C SER A 80 -7.00 -7.09 -7.38
N MET A 81 -6.92 -8.43 -7.30
CA MET A 81 -6.94 -9.13 -6.00
C MET A 81 -5.73 -8.75 -5.13
N GLY A 82 -4.55 -8.62 -5.74
CA GLY A 82 -3.34 -8.14 -5.05
C GLY A 82 -3.49 -6.72 -4.51
N ILE A 83 -4.12 -5.82 -5.26
CA ILE A 83 -4.41 -4.44 -4.83
C ILE A 83 -5.36 -4.42 -3.62
N PHE A 84 -6.39 -5.26 -3.59
CA PHE A 84 -7.27 -5.38 -2.42
C PHE A 84 -6.50 -5.84 -1.18
N TYR A 85 -5.63 -6.82 -1.32
CA TYR A 85 -4.78 -7.27 -0.22
C TYR A 85 -3.83 -6.15 0.26
N GLN A 86 -3.22 -5.43 -0.67
CA GLN A 86 -2.37 -4.27 -0.38
C GLN A 86 -3.13 -3.16 0.35
N GLY A 87 -4.36 -2.87 -0.08
CA GLY A 87 -5.24 -1.91 0.61
C GLY A 87 -5.58 -2.34 2.04
N LYS A 88 -5.85 -3.64 2.25
CA LYS A 88 -6.09 -4.19 3.58
C LYS A 88 -4.89 -4.01 4.51
N THR A 89 -3.70 -4.42 4.08
CA THR A 89 -2.47 -4.32 4.89
C THR A 89 -2.06 -2.88 5.16
N GLY A 90 -2.24 -1.98 4.18
CA GLY A 90 -2.03 -0.54 4.37
C GLY A 90 -3.02 0.08 5.36
N GLY A 91 -4.29 -0.32 5.30
CA GLY A 91 -5.29 0.06 6.29
C GLY A 91 -4.93 -0.43 7.70
N GLU A 92 -4.50 -1.67 7.83
CA GLU A 92 -4.07 -2.26 9.10
C GLU A 92 -2.86 -1.52 9.69
N LEU A 93 -1.87 -1.14 8.86
CA LEU A 93 -0.75 -0.32 9.29
C LEU A 93 -1.19 1.03 9.86
N THR A 94 -2.16 1.68 9.24
CA THR A 94 -2.64 3.00 9.66
C THR A 94 -3.54 2.91 10.90
N TYR A 95 -4.54 2.03 10.88
CA TYR A 95 -5.58 2.00 11.92
C TYR A 95 -5.20 1.17 13.15
N THR A 96 -4.40 0.12 12.98
CA THR A 96 -4.01 -0.76 14.07
C THR A 96 -2.65 -0.38 14.67
N HIS A 97 -1.72 0.02 13.82
CA HIS A 97 -0.34 0.32 14.24
C HIS A 97 -0.02 1.82 14.27
N GLY A 98 -0.96 2.68 13.85
CA GLY A 98 -0.81 4.12 13.92
C GLY A 98 0.23 4.70 12.96
N ALA A 99 0.55 4.01 11.85
CA ALA A 99 1.46 4.54 10.85
C ALA A 99 0.94 5.89 10.33
N ASN A 100 1.79 6.93 10.39
CA ASN A 100 1.49 8.32 10.01
C ASN A 100 0.37 9.02 10.83
N VAL A 101 -0.01 8.46 11.99
CA VAL A 101 -1.00 9.06 12.91
C VAL A 101 -0.34 9.31 14.27
N GLN A 102 0.73 10.07 14.28
CA GLN A 102 1.57 10.36 15.45
C GLN A 102 0.79 11.04 16.60
N GLN A 103 -0.23 11.83 16.27
CA GLN A 103 -1.04 12.56 17.27
C GLN A 103 -2.07 11.69 18.01
N HIS A 104 -2.30 10.47 17.58
CA HIS A 104 -3.31 9.62 18.21
C HIS A 104 -2.80 8.94 19.49
N SER A 105 -1.51 8.57 19.54
CA SER A 105 -0.89 8.06 20.77
C SER A 105 -0.83 9.15 21.84
N ASP A 106 -0.40 10.36 21.49
CA ASP A 106 -0.32 11.50 22.41
C ASP A 106 -1.72 11.90 22.94
N GLY A 107 -2.76 11.81 22.10
CA GLY A 107 -4.13 12.09 22.49
C GLY A 107 -4.73 11.02 23.41
N MET A 108 -4.37 9.76 23.26
CA MET A 108 -4.80 8.66 24.14
C MET A 108 -4.13 8.77 25.52
N ASP A 109 -2.83 9.02 25.55
CA ASP A 109 -2.09 9.23 26.81
C ASP A 109 -2.67 10.42 27.59
N CYS A 110 -3.01 11.52 26.92
CA CYS A 110 -3.63 12.70 27.52
C CYS A 110 -5.03 12.39 28.09
N LEU A 111 -5.84 11.57 27.41
CA LEU A 111 -7.15 11.17 27.92
C LEU A 111 -7.07 10.19 29.09
N GLU A 112 -6.09 9.30 29.10
CA GLU A 112 -5.81 8.40 30.23
C GLU A 112 -5.31 9.15 31.46
N GLU A 113 -4.43 10.15 31.28
CA GLU A 113 -3.99 11.04 32.35
C GLU A 113 -5.17 11.85 32.94
N GLN A 114 -6.02 12.42 32.11
CA GLN A 114 -7.21 13.14 32.58
C GLN A 114 -8.20 12.23 33.33
N ALA A 115 -8.43 11.01 32.84
CA ALA A 115 -9.29 10.06 33.50
C ALA A 115 -8.72 9.59 34.85
N ALA A 116 -7.40 9.54 34.99
CA ALA A 116 -6.75 9.20 36.24
C ALA A 116 -6.85 10.35 37.28
N GLU A 117 -6.71 11.60 36.84
CA GLU A 117 -6.86 12.80 37.67
C GLU A 117 -8.31 12.92 38.19
N GLU A 118 -9.33 12.69 37.35
CA GLU A 118 -10.74 12.72 37.78
C GLU A 118 -11.12 11.58 38.73
N ALA A 119 -10.39 10.49 38.73
CA ALA A 119 -10.63 9.35 39.63
C ALA A 119 -10.02 9.55 41.06
N GLU A 120 -9.10 10.51 41.23
CA GLU A 120 -8.47 10.90 42.49
C GLU A 120 -9.19 12.02 43.23
N GLU A 121 -10.14 12.73 42.60
CA GLU A 121 -10.97 13.75 43.26
C GLU A 121 -12.27 13.16 43.82
#